data_9fbd019a82135ed8d49d11bb57c52e18
#
_entry.id   9fbd019a82135ed8d49d11bb57c52e18
#
_cell.length_a   1.000
_cell.length_b   1.000
_cell.length_c   1.000
_cell.angle_alpha   90.00
_cell.angle_beta   90.00
_cell.angle_gamma   90.00
#
_symmetry.space_group_name_H-M   'P 1'
#
loop_
_entity.id
_entity.type
_entity.pdbx_description
1 polymer ?
#
loop_
_entity_poly.entity_id
_entity_poly.type
_entity_poly.pdbx_seq_one_letter_code
_entity_poly.pdbx_strand_id
1 'polypeptide(L)'
;MKRVIGYVRVSTDKQDRARQKALITEYCANNNYILVDCIGESESGAKADREVYHKILDTDNTVADMLVVSEMSRLSREDDILKVLNDINQIIKNGLDVYFLDEPNKLYPANETLKMMDIILLTVKAQANADERKRI
;
A
#
# COMPACT_ATOMS: atom_id res chain seq x y z
N MET A 1 13.82 9.65 12.98
CA MET A 1 12.74 10.08 12.07
C MET A 1 12.52 9.02 11.00
N LYS A 2 11.31 8.53 10.85
CA LYS A 2 11.02 7.47 9.88
C LYS A 2 11.04 7.99 8.45
N ARG A 3 11.61 7.19 7.57
CA ARG A 3 11.64 7.43 6.13
C ARG A 3 10.48 6.68 5.50
N VAL A 4 9.67 7.36 4.71
CA VAL A 4 8.44 6.80 4.14
C VAL A 4 8.53 6.78 2.62
N ILE A 5 8.09 5.68 2.02
CA ILE A 5 7.77 5.63 0.60
C ILE A 5 6.25 5.58 0.49
N GLY A 6 5.68 6.49 -0.30
CA GLY A 6 4.27 6.47 -0.63
C GLY A 6 4.05 5.69 -1.92
N TYR A 7 2.95 4.96 -2.00
CA TYR A 7 2.53 4.29 -3.21
C TYR A 7 1.13 4.73 -3.60
N VAL A 8 0.98 5.18 -4.84
CA VAL A 8 -0.31 5.59 -5.39
C VAL A 8 -0.58 4.80 -6.67
N ARG A 9 -1.82 4.42 -6.87
CA ARG A 9 -2.25 3.74 -8.09
C ARG A 9 -3.56 4.37 -8.56
N VAL A 10 -3.55 4.89 -9.76
CA VAL A 10 -4.66 5.68 -10.29
C VAL A 10 -4.98 5.27 -11.71
N SER A 11 -6.23 5.49 -12.12
CA SER A 11 -6.62 5.49 -13.51
C SER A 11 -6.04 6.75 -14.19
N THR A 12 -6.61 7.20 -15.28
CA THR A 12 -6.14 8.41 -15.97
C THR A 12 -6.48 9.71 -15.24
N ASP A 13 -7.18 9.64 -14.11
CA ASP A 13 -7.64 10.82 -13.38
C ASP A 13 -6.51 11.44 -12.56
N LYS A 14 -6.07 12.62 -13.01
CA LYS A 14 -5.02 13.38 -12.31
C LYS A 14 -5.45 13.86 -10.94
N GLN A 15 -6.74 14.12 -10.73
CA GLN A 15 -7.25 14.56 -9.43
C GLN A 15 -7.15 13.47 -8.39
N ASP A 16 -7.42 12.22 -8.78
CA ASP A 16 -7.30 11.09 -7.87
C ASP A 16 -5.85 10.88 -7.44
N ARG A 17 -4.91 11.00 -8.37
CA ARG A 17 -3.48 10.90 -8.05
C ARG A 17 -3.05 11.99 -7.07
N ALA A 18 -3.47 13.23 -7.33
CA ALA A 18 -3.17 14.36 -6.46
C ALA A 18 -3.77 14.16 -5.06
N ARG A 19 -4.99 13.63 -4.99
CA ARG A 19 -5.67 13.33 -3.73
C ARG A 19 -4.88 12.31 -2.91
N GLN A 20 -4.48 11.19 -3.52
CA GLN A 20 -3.73 10.15 -2.82
C GLN A 20 -2.38 10.68 -2.33
N LYS A 21 -1.68 11.41 -3.19
CA LYS A 21 -0.38 11.99 -2.83
C LYS A 21 -0.51 12.98 -1.68
N ALA A 22 -1.56 13.82 -1.70
CA ALA A 22 -1.82 14.80 -0.65
C ALA A 22 -2.08 14.12 0.70
N LEU A 23 -2.86 13.04 0.70
CA LEU A 23 -3.14 12.27 1.92
C LEU A 23 -1.86 11.70 2.53
N ILE A 24 -0.99 11.14 1.71
CA ILE A 24 0.28 10.56 2.16
C ILE A 24 1.21 11.66 2.68
N THR A 25 1.29 12.77 1.96
CA THR A 25 2.13 13.92 2.36
C THR A 25 1.68 14.49 3.70
N GLU A 26 0.38 14.64 3.89
CA GLU A 26 -0.20 15.14 5.15
C GLU A 26 0.08 14.19 6.31
N TYR A 27 -0.08 12.89 6.09
CA TYR A 27 0.23 11.90 7.10
C TYR A 27 1.68 12.00 7.55
N CYS A 28 2.61 12.11 6.61
CA CYS A 28 4.04 12.23 6.93
C CYS A 28 4.32 13.52 7.71
N ALA A 29 3.73 14.64 7.28
CA ALA A 29 3.90 15.92 7.96
C ALA A 29 3.39 15.88 9.40
N ASN A 30 2.22 15.29 9.61
CA ASN A 30 1.59 15.20 10.93
C ASN A 30 2.35 14.31 11.90
N ASN A 31 3.15 13.39 11.40
CA ASN A 31 3.91 12.45 12.22
C ASN A 31 5.40 12.75 12.26
N ASN A 32 5.85 13.84 11.64
CA ASN A 32 7.26 14.20 11.52
C ASN A 32 8.08 13.12 10.82
N TYR A 33 7.50 12.51 9.80
CA TYR A 33 8.18 11.53 8.96
C TYR A 33 8.71 12.20 7.70
N ILE A 34 9.74 11.61 7.10
CA ILE A 34 10.32 12.09 5.84
C ILE A 34 9.71 11.28 4.71
N LEU A 35 9.03 11.94 3.77
CA LEU A 35 8.57 11.30 2.54
C LEU A 35 9.74 11.26 1.55
N VAL A 36 10.39 10.11 1.44
CA VAL A 36 11.57 9.93 0.57
C VAL A 36 11.16 9.96 -0.89
N ASP A 37 10.04 9.30 -1.21
CA ASP A 37 9.52 9.22 -2.57
C ASP A 37 8.05 8.85 -2.53
N CYS A 38 7.33 9.23 -3.59
CA CYS A 38 5.94 8.82 -3.78
C CYS A 38 5.85 8.22 -5.17
N ILE A 39 5.80 6.90 -5.23
CA ILE A 39 5.84 6.14 -6.48
C ILE A 39 4.42 5.95 -7.00
N GLY A 40 4.19 6.38 -8.23
CA GLY A 40 2.89 6.28 -8.87
C GLY A 40 2.83 5.18 -9.91
N GLU A 41 1.68 4.54 -10.01
CA GLU A 41 1.40 3.53 -11.00
C GLU A 41 0.04 3.81 -11.65
N SER A 42 -0.07 3.50 -12.94
CA SER A 42 -1.32 3.65 -13.67
C SER A 42 -2.14 2.36 -13.60
N GLU A 43 -3.46 2.50 -13.50
CA GLU A 43 -4.38 1.35 -13.54
C GLU A 43 -4.59 0.77 -14.94
N SER A 44 -4.00 1.37 -15.96
CA SER A 44 -4.22 0.96 -17.35
C SER A 44 -3.82 -0.49 -17.65
N GLY A 45 -3.10 -1.14 -16.74
CA GLY A 45 -2.82 -2.57 -16.84
C GLY A 45 -1.64 -2.92 -17.74
N ALA A 46 -0.91 -1.94 -18.24
CA ALA A 46 0.27 -2.20 -19.05
C ALA A 46 1.34 -2.93 -18.23
N LYS A 47 2.16 -3.74 -18.90
CA LYS A 47 3.24 -4.48 -18.23
C LYS A 47 4.20 -3.55 -17.49
N ALA A 48 4.45 -2.37 -18.02
CA ALA A 48 5.32 -1.37 -17.39
C ALA A 48 4.83 -0.96 -16.00
N ASP A 49 3.51 -0.95 -15.79
CA ASP A 49 2.93 -0.56 -14.50
C ASP A 49 3.21 -1.60 -13.43
N ARG A 50 3.33 -2.87 -13.80
CA ARG A 50 3.68 -3.94 -12.87
C ARG A 50 5.12 -3.83 -12.40
N GLU A 51 6.00 -3.23 -13.20
CA GLU A 51 7.38 -3.01 -12.80
C GLU A 51 7.47 -2.08 -11.59
N VAL A 52 6.63 -1.05 -11.53
CA VAL A 52 6.57 -0.15 -10.39
C VAL A 52 6.14 -0.91 -9.13
N TYR A 53 5.12 -1.75 -9.25
CA TYR A 53 4.65 -2.57 -8.14
C TYR A 53 5.74 -3.54 -7.66
N HIS A 54 6.46 -4.17 -8.58
CA HIS A 54 7.56 -5.06 -8.23
C HIS A 54 8.69 -4.33 -7.51
N LYS A 55 8.96 -3.08 -7.86
CA LYS A 55 9.94 -2.27 -7.14
C LYS A 55 9.53 -2.06 -5.69
N ILE A 56 8.24 -1.87 -5.42
CA ILE A 56 7.73 -1.75 -4.06
C ILE A 56 7.98 -3.05 -3.29
N LEU A 57 7.69 -4.20 -3.91
CA LEU A 57 7.88 -5.50 -3.27
C LEU A 57 9.35 -5.81 -3.01
N ASP A 58 10.26 -5.25 -3.79
CA ASP A 58 11.70 -5.47 -3.65
C ASP A 58 12.39 -4.40 -2.76
N THR A 59 11.67 -3.39 -2.34
CA THR A 59 12.20 -2.34 -1.46
C THR A 59 12.49 -2.92 -0.08
N ASP A 60 13.63 -2.58 0.49
CA ASP A 60 14.02 -3.00 1.83
C ASP A 60 14.34 -1.81 2.73
N ASN A 61 14.72 -2.11 3.97
CA ASN A 61 14.96 -1.08 4.99
C ASN A 61 16.21 -0.23 4.76
N THR A 62 17.00 -0.50 3.71
CA THR A 62 18.09 0.40 3.33
C THR A 62 17.56 1.65 2.64
N VAL A 63 16.36 1.57 2.05
CA VAL A 63 15.73 2.66 1.31
C VAL A 63 14.77 3.45 2.19
N ALA A 64 13.92 2.75 2.94
CA ALA A 64 12.89 3.38 3.75
C ALA A 64 12.53 2.50 4.94
N ASP A 65 11.76 3.06 5.87
CA ASP A 65 11.31 2.35 7.07
C ASP A 65 9.84 1.97 7.00
N MET A 66 9.07 2.60 6.12
CA MET A 66 7.63 2.42 6.05
C MET A 66 7.11 2.63 4.63
N LEU A 67 6.15 1.80 4.25
CA LEU A 67 5.33 2.01 3.06
C LEU A 67 3.96 2.54 3.50
N VAL A 68 3.52 3.65 2.91
CA VAL A 68 2.19 4.23 3.18
C VAL A 68 1.37 4.24 1.90
N VAL A 69 0.15 3.73 2.00
CA VAL A 69 -0.80 3.64 0.88
C VAL A 69 -2.10 4.30 1.33
N SER A 70 -2.73 5.08 0.47
CA SER A 70 -3.98 5.76 0.81
C SER A 70 -5.11 4.77 1.09
N GLU A 71 -5.20 3.70 0.31
CA GLU A 71 -6.26 2.71 0.41
C GLU A 71 -5.68 1.33 0.10
N MET A 72 -6.11 0.30 0.83
CA MET A 72 -5.62 -1.06 0.60
C MET A 72 -5.89 -1.54 -0.83
N SER A 73 -7.01 -1.10 -1.43
CA SER A 73 -7.36 -1.46 -2.81
C SER A 73 -6.34 -0.96 -3.84
N ARG A 74 -5.47 -0.01 -3.46
CA ARG A 74 -4.44 0.51 -4.36
C ARG A 74 -3.18 -0.35 -4.37
N LEU A 75 -2.97 -1.18 -3.34
CA LEU A 75 -1.77 -2.00 -3.25
C LEU A 75 -1.79 -3.16 -4.26
N SER A 76 -2.94 -3.79 -4.46
CA SER A 76 -3.06 -4.91 -5.39
C SER A 76 -4.35 -4.82 -6.19
N ARG A 77 -4.27 -5.18 -7.47
CA ARG A 77 -5.44 -5.26 -8.36
C ARG A 77 -6.14 -6.61 -8.26
N GLU A 78 -5.45 -7.58 -7.69
CA GLU A 78 -5.92 -8.94 -7.67
C GLU A 78 -7.06 -9.09 -6.66
N ASP A 79 -8.07 -9.86 -7.04
CA ASP A 79 -9.11 -10.29 -6.11
C ASP A 79 -8.63 -11.48 -5.27
N ASP A 80 -7.41 -11.93 -5.52
CA ASP A 80 -6.81 -13.04 -4.79
C ASP A 80 -6.28 -12.57 -3.43
N ILE A 81 -7.00 -12.92 -2.39
CA ILE A 81 -6.67 -12.57 -1.02
C ILE A 81 -5.30 -13.09 -0.62
N LEU A 82 -4.94 -14.31 -1.05
CA LEU A 82 -3.65 -14.91 -0.74
C LEU A 82 -2.51 -14.09 -1.31
N LYS A 83 -2.67 -13.56 -2.52
CA LYS A 83 -1.67 -12.71 -3.13
C LYS A 83 -1.47 -11.41 -2.35
N VAL A 84 -2.56 -10.77 -1.93
CA VAL A 84 -2.50 -9.54 -1.12
C VAL A 84 -1.74 -9.80 0.18
N LEU A 85 -2.08 -10.88 0.87
CA LEU A 85 -1.43 -11.26 2.14
C LEU A 85 0.06 -11.56 1.93
N ASN A 86 0.39 -12.28 0.86
CA ASN A 86 1.78 -12.60 0.54
C ASN A 86 2.59 -11.34 0.23
N ASP A 87 2.01 -10.40 -0.50
CA ASP A 87 2.68 -9.15 -0.85
C ASP A 87 2.95 -8.30 0.40
N ILE A 88 1.98 -8.19 1.29
CA ILE A 88 2.15 -7.47 2.56
C ILE A 88 3.25 -8.15 3.40
N ASN A 89 3.21 -9.48 3.50
CA ASN A 89 4.22 -10.23 4.24
C ASN A 89 5.62 -10.02 3.67
N GLN A 90 5.75 -9.96 2.35
CA GLN A 90 7.05 -9.72 1.73
C GLN A 90 7.61 -8.35 2.11
N ILE A 91 6.79 -7.32 2.06
CA ILE A 91 7.19 -5.95 2.42
C ILE A 91 7.63 -5.90 3.89
N ILE A 92 6.85 -6.53 4.77
CA ILE A 92 7.18 -6.60 6.20
C ILE A 92 8.50 -7.33 6.43
N LYS A 93 8.72 -8.44 5.76
CA LYS A 93 9.96 -9.22 5.87
C LYS A 93 11.17 -8.44 5.35
N ASN A 94 10.95 -7.56 4.38
CA ASN A 94 12.01 -6.70 3.87
C ASN A 94 12.39 -5.56 4.84
N GLY A 95 11.66 -5.44 5.93
CA GLY A 95 11.99 -4.51 7.00
C GLY A 95 11.23 -3.20 6.97
N LEU A 96 10.10 -3.13 6.23
CA LEU A 96 9.26 -1.94 6.21
C LEU A 96 7.96 -2.17 6.98
N ASP A 97 7.54 -1.17 7.74
CA ASP A 97 6.16 -1.12 8.23
C ASP A 97 5.25 -0.87 7.02
N VAL A 98 4.02 -1.38 7.09
CA VAL A 98 2.99 -1.09 6.08
C VAL A 98 1.82 -0.39 6.77
N TYR A 99 1.40 0.74 6.23
CA TYR A 99 0.31 1.51 6.79
C TYR A 99 -0.69 1.92 5.70
N PHE A 100 -1.97 1.63 5.95
CA PHE A 100 -3.07 2.05 5.09
C PHE A 100 -3.81 3.19 5.76
N LEU A 101 -4.06 4.28 5.02
CA LEU A 101 -4.72 5.47 5.56
C LEU A 101 -6.24 5.34 5.64
N ASP A 102 -6.83 4.40 4.88
CA ASP A 102 -8.28 4.18 4.92
C ASP A 102 -8.71 3.37 6.14
N GLU A 103 -9.99 3.40 6.44
CA GLU A 103 -10.54 2.70 7.60
C GLU A 103 -10.69 1.19 7.40
N PRO A 104 -10.35 0.37 8.41
CA PRO A 104 -9.65 0.78 9.62
C PRO A 104 -8.17 1.03 9.34
N ASN A 105 -7.69 2.22 9.66
CA ASN A 105 -6.28 2.51 9.50
C ASN A 105 -5.48 1.67 10.50
N LYS A 106 -4.49 0.96 10.03
CA LYS A 106 -3.72 0.06 10.87
C LYS A 106 -2.29 -0.06 10.37
N LEU A 107 -1.37 -0.10 11.33
CA LEU A 107 0.04 -0.33 11.08
C LEU A 107 0.34 -1.83 11.16
N TYR A 108 1.02 -2.35 10.15
CA TYR A 108 1.57 -3.70 10.14
C TYR A 108 3.08 -3.58 10.32
N PRO A 109 3.63 -3.94 11.51
CA PRO A 109 5.03 -3.65 11.82
C PRO A 109 6.00 -4.48 11.01
N ALA A 110 7.15 -3.87 10.69
CA ALA A 110 8.24 -4.55 10.01
C ALA A 110 8.76 -5.74 10.82
N ASN A 111 9.19 -6.77 10.10
CA ASN A 111 9.82 -7.97 10.68
C ASN A 111 8.93 -8.77 11.64
N GLU A 112 7.64 -8.48 11.70
CA GLU A 112 6.70 -9.26 12.48
C GLU A 112 5.82 -10.10 11.56
N THR A 113 5.56 -11.35 11.97
CA THR A 113 4.60 -12.18 11.25
C THR A 113 3.20 -11.64 11.45
N LEU A 114 2.38 -11.64 10.39
CA LEU A 114 0.98 -11.26 10.51
C LEU A 114 0.28 -12.16 11.52
N LYS A 115 -0.41 -11.55 12.48
CA LYS A 115 -1.16 -12.28 13.51
C LYS A 115 -2.49 -12.74 12.91
N MET A 116 -3.09 -13.75 13.55
CA MET A 116 -4.38 -14.30 13.11
C MET A 116 -5.43 -13.18 12.92
N MET A 117 -5.52 -12.26 13.88
CA MET A 117 -6.47 -11.15 13.79
C MET A 117 -6.19 -10.25 12.58
N ASP A 118 -4.91 -9.98 12.29
CA ASP A 118 -4.51 -9.17 11.14
C ASP A 118 -4.93 -9.85 9.83
N ILE A 119 -4.74 -11.16 9.75
CA ILE A 119 -5.14 -11.95 8.57
C ILE A 119 -6.65 -11.87 8.38
N ILE A 120 -7.41 -12.02 9.44
CA ILE A 120 -8.88 -11.95 9.39
C ILE A 120 -9.32 -10.56 8.90
N LEU A 121 -8.79 -9.49 9.47
CA LEU A 121 -9.15 -8.12 9.10
C LEU A 121 -8.80 -7.81 7.65
N LEU A 122 -7.61 -8.21 7.20
CA LEU A 122 -7.19 -8.03 5.82
C LEU A 122 -8.06 -8.82 4.85
N THR A 123 -8.43 -10.05 5.23
CA THR A 123 -9.29 -10.90 4.41
C THR A 123 -10.67 -10.28 4.25
N VAL A 124 -11.28 -9.81 5.33
CA VAL A 124 -12.59 -9.15 5.29
C VAL A 124 -12.55 -7.90 4.42
N LYS A 125 -11.52 -7.07 4.58
CA LYS A 125 -11.38 -5.84 3.81
C LYS A 125 -11.17 -6.11 2.32
N ALA A 126 -10.33 -7.09 1.98
CA ALA A 126 -10.09 -7.45 0.59
C ALA A 126 -11.35 -8.01 -0.06
N GLN A 127 -12.13 -8.82 0.66
CA GLN A 127 -13.39 -9.35 0.16
C GLN A 127 -14.41 -8.24 -0.09
N ALA A 128 -14.51 -7.26 0.81
CA ALA A 128 -15.39 -6.12 0.64
C ALA A 128 -15.02 -5.29 -0.61
N ASN A 129 -13.72 -5.08 -0.85
CA ASN A 129 -13.25 -4.39 -2.05
C ASN A 129 -13.59 -5.16 -3.33
N ALA A 130 -13.42 -6.47 -3.32
CA ALA A 130 -13.76 -7.33 -4.46
C ALA A 130 -15.26 -7.29 -4.75
N ASP A 131 -16.10 -7.41 -3.72
CA ASP A 131 -17.55 -7.38 -3.86
C ASP A 131 -18.01 -6.02 -4.42
N GLU A 132 -17.42 -4.94 -3.96
CA GLU A 132 -17.73 -3.60 -4.46
C GLU A 132 -17.40 -3.48 -5.96
N ARG A 133 -16.27 -4.01 -6.39
CA ARG A 133 -15.91 -4.00 -7.81
C ARG A 133 -16.86 -4.83 -8.66
N LYS A 134 -17.37 -5.94 -8.15
CA LYS A 134 -18.31 -6.80 -8.88
C LYS A 134 -19.68 -6.17 -9.09
N ARG A 135 -20.02 -5.17 -8.28
CA ARG A 135 -21.30 -4.45 -8.39
C ARG A 135 -21.33 -3.44 -9.52
N ILE A 136 -20.20 -3.12 -10.05
CA ILE A 136 -20.04 -2.21 -11.18
C ILE A 136 -20.13 -2.99 -12.48
#